data_0e9cef7a09b4dc7ea4472c996b637de6
#
_entry.id   0e9cef7a09b4dc7ea4472c996b637de6
#
_cell.length_a   1.000
_cell.length_b   1.000
_cell.length_c   1.000
_cell.angle_alpha   90.00
_cell.angle_beta   90.00
_cell.angle_gamma   90.00
#
_symmetry.space_group_name_H-M   'P 1'
#
loop_
_entity.id
_entity.type
_entity.pdbx_description
1 polymer ?
#
loop_
_entity_poly.entity_id
_entity_poly.type
_entity_poly.pdbx_seq_one_letter_code
_entity_poly.pdbx_strand_id
1 'polypeptide(L)'
;MALPSCADSFFEKYLDVFDTVRVLGEDTKRYLDQSSLIQMKNPNIQVEIIPANTNPRDFKNDLVLRKILTDEISKAEAILIKPSTRRGMMAIGIAEKYKKPYMIEMTGDIHNALLQNPSRIRRMYAPVLYKQIRNRIQNCEFGLYVSNYYLQNKYPIKGKMCGCSDANISKLKPEILEERIKRIDDTELEKGVNLALVGFYQGTGKGVDTAIRALSRLDERYHLNILGNGTEENRHYWIEYAEKRGVIGRIHFPQPLSSSKDVIEWLKSMDIFVLPTRSEGLSRAMLEAMSTALPCIVTDICTMPELVSKEWLHPLGDDKLLAEKIRTMVSDKSLMKKAAKQNFNRVADY
;
A
#
# COMPACT_ATOMS: atom_id res chain seq x y z
N MET A 1 -1.49 -20.62 14.11
CA MET A 1 -2.53 -19.85 13.38
C MET A 1 -1.85 -19.15 12.21
N ALA A 2 -2.50 -19.00 11.09
CA ALA A 2 -1.87 -18.41 9.89
C ALA A 2 -2.54 -17.09 9.54
N LEU A 3 -1.76 -16.08 9.14
CA LEU A 3 -2.22 -14.76 8.71
C LEU A 3 -1.82 -14.53 7.24
N PRO A 4 -2.69 -13.90 6.43
CA PRO A 4 -2.50 -13.86 4.97
C PRO A 4 -1.36 -12.97 4.45
N SER A 5 -0.72 -12.20 5.29
CA SER A 5 0.35 -11.28 4.84
C SER A 5 1.34 -10.88 5.93
N CYS A 6 1.26 -11.53 7.09
CA CYS A 6 2.12 -11.20 8.22
C CYS A 6 2.90 -12.46 8.63
N ALA A 7 4.18 -12.50 8.28
CA ALA A 7 5.13 -13.42 8.89
C ALA A 7 5.48 -12.96 10.31
N ASP A 8 6.11 -13.82 11.10
CA ASP A 8 6.63 -13.48 12.43
C ASP A 8 7.45 -12.18 12.38
N SER A 9 8.27 -12.01 11.32
CA SER A 9 9.12 -10.82 11.10
C SER A 9 8.37 -9.47 11.12
N PHE A 10 7.07 -9.46 10.83
CA PHE A 10 6.27 -8.23 10.95
C PHE A 10 6.09 -7.78 12.40
N PHE A 11 6.04 -8.74 13.33
CA PHE A 11 5.80 -8.50 14.75
C PHE A 11 7.09 -8.54 15.59
N GLU A 12 8.17 -9.11 15.07
CA GLU A 12 9.45 -9.24 15.78
C GLU A 12 9.99 -7.92 16.30
N LYS A 13 9.82 -6.83 15.53
CA LYS A 13 10.20 -5.47 15.97
C LYS A 13 9.57 -5.03 17.29
N TYR A 14 8.43 -5.60 17.67
CA TYR A 14 7.80 -5.31 18.96
C TYR A 14 8.38 -6.18 20.08
N LEU A 15 8.93 -7.35 19.74
CA LEU A 15 9.61 -8.23 20.70
C LEU A 15 10.98 -7.70 21.12
N ASP A 16 11.52 -6.70 20.43
CA ASP A 16 12.71 -5.97 20.89
C ASP A 16 12.43 -5.12 22.15
N VAL A 17 11.15 -4.87 22.45
CA VAL A 17 10.69 -4.00 23.54
C VAL A 17 9.81 -4.76 24.54
N PHE A 18 9.03 -5.74 24.07
CA PHE A 18 8.06 -6.48 24.88
C PHE A 18 8.34 -7.98 24.85
N ASP A 19 8.14 -8.67 25.96
CA ASP A 19 8.34 -10.11 26.06
C ASP A 19 7.34 -10.90 25.21
N THR A 20 6.12 -10.38 25.06
CA THR A 20 5.04 -11.01 24.28
C THR A 20 4.22 -9.98 23.50
N VAL A 21 3.77 -10.39 22.32
CA VAL A 21 2.86 -9.60 21.47
C VAL A 21 1.56 -10.36 21.27
N ARG A 22 0.43 -9.75 21.66
CA ARG A 22 -0.90 -10.31 21.42
C ARG A 22 -1.62 -9.54 20.32
N VAL A 23 -1.97 -10.22 19.26
CA VAL A 23 -2.58 -9.65 18.06
C VAL A 23 -4.05 -10.02 17.99
N LEU A 24 -4.94 -9.03 18.01
CA LEU A 24 -6.36 -9.22 17.82
C LEU A 24 -6.74 -9.03 16.35
N GLY A 25 -6.93 -10.14 15.64
CA GLY A 25 -7.25 -10.19 14.22
C GLY A 25 -8.73 -10.45 13.94
N GLU A 26 -9.26 -9.91 12.84
CA GLU A 26 -10.62 -10.22 12.38
C GLU A 26 -10.61 -11.47 11.50
N ASP A 27 -11.57 -12.38 11.69
CA ASP A 27 -11.81 -13.46 10.76
C ASP A 27 -12.37 -12.90 9.46
N THR A 28 -11.50 -12.73 8.50
CA THR A 28 -11.89 -12.38 7.12
C THR A 28 -12.14 -13.67 6.35
N LYS A 29 -13.30 -14.31 6.52
CA LYS A 29 -13.75 -15.46 5.71
C LYS A 29 -13.77 -15.18 4.19
N ARG A 30 -13.31 -14.01 3.79
CA ARG A 30 -13.25 -13.52 2.42
C ARG A 30 -11.81 -13.65 1.93
N TYR A 31 -11.57 -14.50 0.94
CA TYR A 31 -10.44 -14.34 0.01
C TYR A 31 -9.13 -15.09 0.27
N LEU A 32 -9.08 -16.12 1.09
CA LEU A 32 -7.78 -16.78 1.23
C LEU A 32 -7.82 -18.18 0.66
N ASP A 33 -7.13 -18.32 -0.45
CA ASP A 33 -6.50 -19.57 -0.78
C ASP A 33 -5.62 -19.96 0.42
N GLN A 34 -5.90 -21.13 1.00
CA GLN A 34 -5.17 -21.61 2.18
C GLN A 34 -3.66 -21.68 1.94
N SER A 35 -3.23 -21.79 0.69
CA SER A 35 -1.82 -21.78 0.27
C SER A 35 -1.12 -20.43 0.52
N SER A 36 -1.87 -19.34 0.67
CA SER A 36 -1.33 -18.00 0.94
C SER A 36 -1.20 -17.66 2.43
N LEU A 37 -1.59 -18.58 3.33
CA LEU A 37 -1.54 -18.36 4.77
C LEU A 37 -0.14 -18.64 5.31
N ILE A 38 0.43 -17.66 5.99
CA ILE A 38 1.71 -17.80 6.68
C ILE A 38 1.44 -18.21 8.13
N GLN A 39 1.96 -19.36 8.52
CA GLN A 39 1.84 -19.84 9.91
C GLN A 39 2.80 -19.07 10.81
N MET A 40 2.26 -18.49 11.90
CA MET A 40 3.06 -17.91 12.97
C MET A 40 3.78 -19.03 13.73
N LYS A 41 5.10 -18.90 13.87
CA LYS A 41 5.98 -19.89 14.49
C LYS A 41 6.55 -19.42 15.82
N ASN A 42 6.68 -18.10 16.00
CA ASN A 42 7.24 -17.52 17.22
C ASN A 42 6.25 -17.67 18.38
N PRO A 43 6.59 -18.38 19.48
CA PRO A 43 5.67 -18.62 20.60
C PRO A 43 5.31 -17.36 21.38
N ASN A 44 6.13 -16.31 21.28
CA ASN A 44 5.90 -15.02 21.93
C ASN A 44 4.91 -14.13 21.16
N ILE A 45 4.46 -14.59 19.97
CA ILE A 45 3.43 -13.89 19.19
C ILE A 45 2.15 -14.70 19.23
N GLN A 46 1.15 -14.19 19.95
CA GLN A 46 -0.15 -14.83 20.13
C GLN A 46 -1.19 -14.12 19.26
N VAL A 47 -1.90 -14.87 18.43
CA VAL A 47 -2.97 -14.33 17.57
C VAL A 47 -4.31 -14.84 18.05
N GLU A 48 -5.23 -13.93 18.35
CA GLU A 48 -6.62 -14.21 18.67
C GLU A 48 -7.54 -13.66 17.58
N ILE A 49 -8.46 -14.49 17.12
CA ILE A 49 -9.47 -14.10 16.14
C ILE A 49 -10.69 -13.57 16.86
N ILE A 50 -11.04 -12.33 16.59
CA ILE A 50 -12.16 -11.64 17.19
C ILE A 50 -13.29 -11.43 16.17
N PRO A 51 -14.56 -11.29 16.63
CA PRO A 51 -15.70 -11.09 15.75
C PRO A 51 -15.56 -9.85 14.87
N ALA A 52 -15.98 -9.97 13.61
CA ALA A 52 -16.05 -8.87 12.68
C ALA A 52 -17.07 -7.79 13.12
N ASN A 53 -16.74 -6.51 12.93
CA ASN A 53 -17.69 -5.40 13.09
C ASN A 53 -17.53 -4.30 12.02
N THR A 54 -17.00 -4.68 10.88
CA THR A 54 -16.67 -3.76 9.78
C THR A 54 -17.91 -3.35 8.97
N ASN A 55 -18.91 -4.21 8.87
CA ASN A 55 -20.16 -3.92 8.16
C ASN A 55 -21.30 -3.57 9.14
N PRO A 56 -22.33 -2.83 8.68
CA PRO A 56 -23.51 -2.55 9.50
C PRO A 56 -24.20 -3.79 10.06
N ARG A 57 -24.17 -4.91 9.32
CA ARG A 57 -24.76 -6.19 9.75
C ARG A 57 -24.03 -6.82 10.95
N ASP A 58 -22.79 -6.41 11.18
CA ASP A 58 -21.92 -6.93 12.24
C ASP A 58 -22.11 -6.19 13.56
N PHE A 59 -22.98 -5.17 13.64
CA PHE A 59 -23.22 -4.37 14.86
C PHE A 59 -23.70 -5.22 16.04
N LYS A 60 -24.37 -6.33 15.77
CA LYS A 60 -24.72 -7.33 16.79
C LYS A 60 -23.52 -7.88 17.55
N ASN A 61 -22.34 -7.85 16.96
CA ASN A 61 -21.10 -8.33 17.56
C ASN A 61 -20.46 -7.29 18.52
N ASP A 62 -20.94 -6.06 18.54
CA ASP A 62 -20.30 -4.96 19.29
C ASP A 62 -20.23 -5.24 20.80
N LEU A 63 -21.25 -5.86 21.38
CA LEU A 63 -21.26 -6.18 22.82
C LEU A 63 -20.19 -7.24 23.15
N VAL A 64 -20.12 -8.29 22.33
CA VAL A 64 -19.11 -9.35 22.49
C VAL A 64 -17.72 -8.79 22.29
N LEU A 65 -17.53 -8.02 21.22
CA LEU A 65 -16.26 -7.39 20.90
C LEU A 65 -15.81 -6.42 22.01
N ARG A 66 -16.73 -5.62 22.55
CA ARG A 66 -16.45 -4.71 23.65
C ARG A 66 -15.96 -5.48 24.89
N LYS A 67 -16.57 -6.62 25.21
CA LYS A 67 -16.15 -7.48 26.31
C LYS A 67 -14.74 -8.01 26.10
N ILE A 68 -14.46 -8.58 24.93
CA ILE A 68 -13.13 -9.10 24.56
C ILE A 68 -12.08 -7.98 24.64
N LEU A 69 -12.34 -6.84 23.98
CA LEU A 69 -11.41 -5.70 24.00
C LEU A 69 -11.19 -5.17 25.43
N THR A 70 -12.21 -5.15 26.27
CA THR A 70 -12.06 -4.72 27.66
C THR A 70 -11.16 -5.67 28.44
N ASP A 71 -11.37 -6.96 28.30
CA ASP A 71 -10.57 -7.99 28.99
C ASP A 71 -9.09 -7.92 28.55
N GLU A 72 -8.84 -7.86 27.24
CA GLU A 72 -7.49 -7.82 26.70
C GLU A 72 -6.76 -6.50 27.03
N ILE A 73 -7.43 -5.37 26.84
CA ILE A 73 -6.85 -4.04 27.13
C ILE A 73 -6.56 -3.87 28.63
N SER A 74 -7.41 -4.43 29.51
CA SER A 74 -7.18 -4.33 30.95
C SER A 74 -5.91 -5.05 31.40
N LYS A 75 -5.49 -6.10 30.72
CA LYS A 75 -4.30 -6.92 31.01
C LYS A 75 -3.04 -6.39 30.33
N ALA A 76 -3.18 -5.65 29.23
CA ALA A 76 -2.05 -5.17 28.45
C ALA A 76 -1.24 -4.09 29.19
N GLU A 77 0.08 -4.11 29.06
CA GLU A 77 0.97 -3.04 29.55
C GLU A 77 0.96 -1.84 28.60
N ALA A 78 0.98 -2.09 27.28
CA ALA A 78 0.88 -1.09 26.25
C ALA A 78 0.02 -1.57 25.07
N ILE A 79 -0.58 -0.66 24.31
CA ILE A 79 -1.55 -1.00 23.27
C ILE A 79 -1.21 -0.25 21.99
N LEU A 80 -1.10 -0.98 20.88
CA LEU A 80 -1.02 -0.40 19.55
C LEU A 80 -2.38 -0.49 18.85
N ILE A 81 -2.94 0.62 18.44
CA ILE A 81 -4.31 0.69 17.92
C ILE A 81 -4.34 1.25 16.50
N LYS A 82 -4.96 0.53 15.56
CA LYS A 82 -5.28 1.03 14.22
C LYS A 82 -6.64 1.73 14.23
N PRO A 83 -6.70 3.08 14.27
CA PRO A 83 -7.94 3.83 14.51
C PRO A 83 -8.86 3.90 13.28
N SER A 84 -8.39 3.51 12.11
CA SER A 84 -9.16 3.54 10.86
C SER A 84 -10.34 2.56 10.81
N THR A 85 -10.56 1.81 11.88
CA THR A 85 -11.64 0.83 12.01
C THR A 85 -12.56 1.17 13.19
N ARG A 86 -13.81 0.68 13.13
CA ARG A 86 -14.74 0.82 14.26
C ARG A 86 -14.19 0.18 15.54
N ARG A 87 -13.50 -0.97 15.42
CA ARG A 87 -12.80 -1.61 16.54
C ARG A 87 -11.71 -0.73 17.15
N GLY A 88 -10.89 -0.14 16.30
CA GLY A 88 -9.84 0.76 16.75
C GLY A 88 -10.40 1.94 17.54
N MET A 89 -11.46 2.58 17.04
CA MET A 89 -12.13 3.65 17.77
C MET A 89 -12.73 3.18 19.11
N MET A 90 -13.28 1.97 19.17
CA MET A 90 -13.77 1.36 20.40
C MET A 90 -12.63 1.06 21.37
N ALA A 91 -11.50 0.52 20.87
CA ALA A 91 -10.32 0.21 21.67
C ALA A 91 -9.71 1.45 22.31
N ILE A 92 -9.62 2.58 21.57
CA ILE A 92 -9.19 3.88 22.15
C ILE A 92 -10.06 4.24 23.34
N GLY A 93 -11.42 4.15 23.22
CA GLY A 93 -12.32 4.49 24.31
C GLY A 93 -12.17 3.60 25.54
N ILE A 94 -11.83 2.34 25.33
CA ILE A 94 -11.59 1.42 26.44
C ILE A 94 -10.23 1.73 27.08
N ALA A 95 -9.18 1.94 26.28
CA ALA A 95 -7.85 2.28 26.79
C ALA A 95 -7.87 3.55 27.66
N GLU A 96 -8.54 4.60 27.17
CA GLU A 96 -8.75 5.85 27.94
C GLU A 96 -9.50 5.62 29.26
N LYS A 97 -10.61 4.85 29.21
CA LYS A 97 -11.40 4.52 30.40
C LYS A 97 -10.56 3.80 31.47
N TYR A 98 -9.69 2.89 31.05
CA TYR A 98 -8.84 2.12 31.96
C TYR A 98 -7.47 2.75 32.20
N LYS A 99 -7.25 3.97 31.68
CA LYS A 99 -5.96 4.71 31.79
C LYS A 99 -4.76 3.90 31.35
N LYS A 100 -4.93 3.10 30.30
CA LYS A 100 -3.85 2.29 29.74
C LYS A 100 -3.02 3.09 28.73
N PRO A 101 -1.70 2.97 28.72
CA PRO A 101 -0.88 3.61 27.71
C PRO A 101 -1.18 3.01 26.33
N TYR A 102 -1.41 3.87 25.34
CA TYR A 102 -1.64 3.42 23.97
C TYR A 102 -1.01 4.37 22.96
N MET A 103 -0.67 3.79 21.82
CA MET A 103 -0.22 4.48 20.63
C MET A 103 -1.16 4.15 19.46
N ILE A 104 -1.44 5.12 18.61
CA ILE A 104 -2.16 4.85 17.37
C ILE A 104 -1.19 4.57 16.22
N GLU A 105 -1.60 3.69 15.30
CA GLU A 105 -0.88 3.42 14.04
C GLU A 105 -1.80 3.74 12.86
N MET A 106 -1.44 4.79 12.10
CA MET A 106 -2.12 5.21 10.88
C MET A 106 -1.44 4.61 9.65
N THR A 107 -2.04 3.55 9.11
CA THR A 107 -1.48 2.80 7.96
C THR A 107 -2.07 3.22 6.61
N GLY A 108 -3.02 4.17 6.59
CA GLY A 108 -3.62 4.63 5.34
C GLY A 108 -4.71 5.67 5.52
N ASP A 109 -5.14 6.23 4.40
CA ASP A 109 -6.19 7.24 4.33
C ASP A 109 -7.56 6.62 4.07
N ILE A 110 -8.27 6.26 5.14
CA ILE A 110 -9.62 5.67 5.05
C ILE A 110 -10.64 6.64 4.42
N HIS A 111 -10.46 7.95 4.60
CA HIS A 111 -11.33 8.96 3.98
C HIS A 111 -11.23 8.88 2.46
N ASN A 112 -10.01 8.92 1.92
CA ASN A 112 -9.81 8.79 0.47
C ASN A 112 -10.25 7.41 -0.05
N ALA A 113 -9.96 6.33 0.68
CA ALA A 113 -10.40 4.99 0.30
C ALA A 113 -11.93 4.88 0.19
N LEU A 114 -12.68 5.53 1.09
CA LEU A 114 -14.14 5.58 1.02
C LEU A 114 -14.65 6.46 -0.13
N LEU A 115 -14.00 7.61 -0.40
CA LEU A 115 -14.38 8.48 -1.52
C LEU A 115 -14.22 7.76 -2.87
N GLN A 116 -13.25 6.85 -3.00
CA GLN A 116 -13.03 6.05 -4.20
C GLN A 116 -13.87 4.74 -4.23
N ASN A 117 -14.70 4.50 -3.22
CA ASN A 117 -15.50 3.29 -3.15
C ASN A 117 -16.66 3.31 -4.18
N PRO A 118 -16.97 2.19 -4.87
CA PRO A 118 -18.11 2.10 -5.78
C PRO A 118 -19.45 2.44 -5.13
N SER A 119 -19.64 2.12 -3.84
CA SER A 119 -20.89 2.37 -3.11
C SER A 119 -21.07 3.86 -2.81
N ARG A 120 -22.16 4.45 -3.31
CA ARG A 120 -22.56 5.85 -3.02
C ARG A 120 -22.72 6.10 -1.53
N ILE A 121 -23.29 5.17 -0.80
CA ILE A 121 -23.51 5.27 0.65
C ILE A 121 -22.16 5.40 1.38
N ARG A 122 -21.17 4.57 1.00
CA ARG A 122 -19.83 4.64 1.60
C ARG A 122 -19.14 5.98 1.30
N ARG A 123 -19.30 6.50 0.08
CA ARG A 123 -18.76 7.83 -0.27
C ARG A 123 -19.41 8.95 0.55
N MET A 124 -20.72 8.92 0.74
CA MET A 124 -21.42 9.90 1.58
C MET A 124 -21.03 9.82 3.06
N TYR A 125 -20.68 8.62 3.54
CA TYR A 125 -20.22 8.40 4.90
C TYR A 125 -18.75 8.84 5.14
N ALA A 126 -17.94 8.96 4.09
CA ALA A 126 -16.52 9.27 4.20
C ALA A 126 -16.21 10.51 5.06
N PRO A 127 -16.85 11.69 4.87
CA PRO A 127 -16.56 12.87 5.68
C PRO A 127 -16.99 12.70 7.15
N VAL A 128 -18.05 11.94 7.41
CA VAL A 128 -18.51 11.65 8.78
C VAL A 128 -17.48 10.81 9.50
N LEU A 129 -17.03 9.70 8.89
CA LEU A 129 -16.01 8.84 9.48
C LEU A 129 -14.68 9.58 9.67
N TYR A 130 -14.29 10.39 8.71
CA TYR A 130 -13.10 11.24 8.82
C TYR A 130 -13.13 12.13 10.06
N LYS A 131 -14.25 12.84 10.27
CA LYS A 131 -14.45 13.70 11.45
C LYS A 131 -14.43 12.88 12.75
N GLN A 132 -15.08 11.72 12.75
CA GLN A 132 -15.11 10.82 13.92
C GLN A 132 -13.71 10.35 14.30
N ILE A 133 -12.92 9.90 13.33
CA ILE A 133 -11.54 9.46 13.59
C ILE A 133 -10.71 10.61 14.13
N ARG A 134 -10.71 11.78 13.49
CA ARG A 134 -9.96 12.94 13.95
C ARG A 134 -10.30 13.35 15.39
N ASN A 135 -11.60 13.42 15.69
CA ASN A 135 -12.04 13.76 17.04
C ASN A 135 -11.60 12.70 18.07
N ARG A 136 -11.55 11.44 17.64
CA ARG A 136 -11.20 10.34 18.53
C ARG A 136 -9.71 10.29 18.86
N ILE A 137 -8.86 10.58 17.88
CA ILE A 137 -7.41 10.50 18.05
C ILE A 137 -6.76 11.79 18.53
N GLN A 138 -7.45 12.92 18.47
CA GLN A 138 -6.85 14.25 18.70
C GLN A 138 -6.07 14.39 20.02
N ASN A 139 -6.46 13.66 21.05
CA ASN A 139 -5.81 13.71 22.37
C ASN A 139 -4.82 12.56 22.61
N CYS A 140 -4.51 11.74 21.59
CA CYS A 140 -3.50 10.70 21.71
C CYS A 140 -2.13 11.33 22.03
N GLU A 141 -1.36 10.66 22.90
CA GLU A 141 -0.01 11.09 23.26
C GLU A 141 1.03 10.67 22.22
N PHE A 142 0.80 9.53 21.55
CA PHE A 142 1.73 8.96 20.59
C PHE A 142 1.02 8.46 19.35
N GLY A 143 1.57 8.82 18.17
CA GLY A 143 1.08 8.35 16.88
C GLY A 143 2.19 7.93 15.94
N LEU A 144 2.07 6.71 15.44
CA LEU A 144 2.90 6.16 14.39
C LEU A 144 2.15 6.28 13.05
N TYR A 145 2.82 6.81 12.04
CA TYR A 145 2.24 7.03 10.71
C TYR A 145 3.15 6.40 9.66
N VAL A 146 2.57 5.70 8.70
CA VAL A 146 3.38 5.12 7.61
C VAL A 146 3.93 6.18 6.65
N SER A 147 3.44 7.41 6.70
CA SER A 147 3.97 8.55 5.93
C SER A 147 4.79 9.48 6.79
N ASN A 148 5.57 10.37 6.16
CA ASN A 148 6.35 11.38 6.88
C ASN A 148 5.57 12.71 7.09
N TYR A 149 4.58 13.02 6.23
CA TYR A 149 3.86 14.30 6.28
C TYR A 149 2.35 14.17 6.02
N TYR A 150 1.93 13.42 5.02
CA TYR A 150 0.54 13.42 4.53
C TYR A 150 -0.47 12.98 5.59
N LEU A 151 -0.25 11.81 6.20
CA LEU A 151 -1.19 11.28 7.19
C LEU A 151 -1.15 12.10 8.49
N GLN A 152 0.01 12.58 8.91
CA GLN A 152 0.17 13.45 10.08
C GLN A 152 -0.64 14.75 9.90
N ASN A 153 -0.55 15.39 8.74
CA ASN A 153 -1.32 16.59 8.42
C ASN A 153 -2.81 16.32 8.33
N LYS A 154 -3.19 15.17 7.80
CA LYS A 154 -4.60 14.81 7.62
C LYS A 154 -5.27 14.33 8.89
N TYR A 155 -4.55 13.58 9.71
CA TYR A 155 -5.02 13.00 10.97
C TYR A 155 -4.14 13.43 12.16
N PRO A 156 -4.05 14.73 12.46
CA PRO A 156 -3.16 15.23 13.50
C PRO A 156 -3.61 14.79 14.90
N ILE A 157 -2.63 14.61 15.77
CA ILE A 157 -2.81 14.44 17.22
C ILE A 157 -2.09 15.57 17.97
N LYS A 158 -2.43 15.80 19.23
CA LYS A 158 -1.74 16.78 20.09
C LYS A 158 -0.39 16.27 20.61
N GLY A 159 -0.21 14.96 20.65
CA GLY A 159 0.99 14.32 21.14
C GLY A 159 2.11 14.22 20.10
N LYS A 160 3.06 13.33 20.35
CA LYS A 160 4.20 13.11 19.47
C LYS A 160 3.81 12.25 18.27
N MET A 161 4.21 12.67 17.08
CA MET A 161 3.99 11.95 15.84
C MET A 161 5.34 11.49 15.25
N CYS A 162 5.40 10.26 14.79
CA CYS A 162 6.56 9.69 14.11
C CYS A 162 6.15 9.07 12.77
N GLY A 163 6.91 9.34 11.71
CA GLY A 163 6.85 8.60 10.46
C GLY A 163 7.63 7.30 10.58
N CYS A 164 7.04 6.19 10.19
CA CYS A 164 7.72 4.89 10.17
C CYS A 164 7.05 4.00 9.11
N SER A 165 7.82 3.65 8.10
CA SER A 165 7.35 2.72 7.07
C SER A 165 7.05 1.34 7.65
N ASP A 166 6.01 0.69 7.15
CA ASP A 166 5.71 -0.72 7.38
C ASP A 166 6.32 -1.63 6.29
N ALA A 167 7.06 -1.07 5.35
CA ALA A 167 7.77 -1.82 4.33
C ALA A 167 9.14 -2.28 4.85
N ASN A 168 9.45 -3.56 4.61
CA ASN A 168 10.77 -4.11 4.87
C ASN A 168 11.63 -3.95 3.62
N ILE A 169 12.37 -2.84 3.53
CA ILE A 169 13.28 -2.57 2.42
C ILE A 169 14.67 -3.03 2.82
N SER A 170 15.30 -3.83 1.96
CA SER A 170 16.69 -4.24 2.14
C SER A 170 17.61 -3.01 2.16
N LYS A 171 18.71 -3.12 2.90
CA LYS A 171 19.73 -2.05 2.97
C LYS A 171 20.11 -1.57 1.57
N LEU A 172 19.92 -0.28 1.33
CA LEU A 172 20.28 0.36 0.07
C LEU A 172 21.80 0.36 -0.10
N LYS A 173 22.24 -0.05 -1.28
CA LYS A 173 23.66 -0.04 -1.67
C LYS A 173 23.83 0.87 -2.87
N PRO A 174 24.87 1.71 -2.92
CA PRO A 174 25.13 2.62 -4.05
C PRO A 174 25.18 1.91 -5.41
N GLU A 175 25.69 0.67 -5.43
CA GLU A 175 25.83 -0.14 -6.63
C GLU A 175 24.48 -0.37 -7.35
N ILE A 176 23.36 -0.39 -6.60
CA ILE A 176 22.01 -0.53 -7.18
C ILE A 176 21.69 0.65 -8.12
N LEU A 177 22.05 1.86 -7.70
CA LEU A 177 21.84 3.05 -8.53
C LEU A 177 22.77 3.05 -9.75
N GLU A 178 24.02 2.64 -9.58
CA GLU A 178 25.00 2.53 -10.67
C GLU A 178 24.54 1.52 -11.71
N GLU A 179 24.10 0.34 -11.28
CA GLU A 179 23.53 -0.71 -12.14
C GLU A 179 22.30 -0.19 -12.90
N ARG A 180 21.41 0.54 -12.24
CA ARG A 180 20.23 1.14 -12.87
C ARG A 180 20.62 2.18 -13.93
N ILE A 181 21.56 3.06 -13.63
CA ILE A 181 22.04 4.08 -14.58
C ILE A 181 22.66 3.42 -15.81
N LYS A 182 23.51 2.42 -15.59
CA LYS A 182 24.10 1.64 -16.69
C LYS A 182 23.03 0.95 -17.53
N ARG A 183 22.03 0.30 -16.89
CA ARG A 183 20.91 -0.30 -17.61
C ARG A 183 20.16 0.72 -18.49
N ILE A 184 19.89 1.94 -17.96
CA ILE A 184 19.24 2.99 -18.75
C ILE A 184 20.08 3.37 -19.97
N ASP A 185 21.41 3.45 -19.82
CA ASP A 185 22.32 3.75 -20.94
C ASP A 185 22.34 2.63 -21.98
N ASP A 186 22.36 1.39 -21.54
CA ASP A 186 22.50 0.22 -22.41
C ASP A 186 21.17 -0.20 -23.07
N THR A 187 20.00 0.21 -22.52
CA THR A 187 18.69 -0.20 -23.05
C THR A 187 18.37 0.54 -24.34
N GLU A 188 18.02 -0.21 -25.39
CA GLU A 188 17.52 0.32 -26.66
C GLU A 188 16.01 0.57 -26.58
N LEU A 189 15.63 1.72 -26.01
CA LEU A 189 14.22 2.09 -25.76
C LEU A 189 13.36 2.20 -27.04
N GLU A 190 13.99 2.28 -28.18
CA GLU A 190 13.35 2.25 -29.50
C GLU A 190 12.81 0.86 -29.85
N LYS A 191 13.44 -0.19 -29.32
CA LYS A 191 13.04 -1.60 -29.55
C LYS A 191 11.97 -2.09 -28.59
N GLY A 192 11.93 -1.54 -27.37
CA GLY A 192 10.93 -1.92 -26.37
C GLY A 192 11.08 -1.20 -25.05
N VAL A 193 9.96 -0.93 -24.39
CA VAL A 193 9.88 -0.29 -23.08
C VAL A 193 8.96 -1.11 -22.18
N ASN A 194 9.46 -1.62 -21.09
CA ASN A 194 8.73 -2.42 -20.12
C ASN A 194 8.23 -1.55 -18.95
N LEU A 195 6.91 -1.35 -18.91
CA LEU A 195 6.23 -0.68 -17.80
C LEU A 195 5.85 -1.74 -16.75
N ALA A 196 6.15 -1.48 -15.49
CA ALA A 196 5.77 -2.32 -14.35
C ALA A 196 4.61 -1.70 -13.58
N LEU A 197 3.60 -2.49 -13.25
CA LEU A 197 2.57 -2.19 -12.26
C LEU A 197 2.53 -3.35 -11.26
N VAL A 198 2.67 -3.04 -9.95
CA VAL A 198 2.63 -4.08 -8.91
C VAL A 198 1.45 -3.83 -7.97
N GLY A 199 0.63 -4.84 -7.78
CA GLY A 199 -0.49 -4.79 -6.84
C GLY A 199 -1.65 -5.72 -7.18
N PHE A 200 -2.59 -5.82 -6.25
CA PHE A 200 -3.81 -6.58 -6.51
C PHE A 200 -4.62 -5.98 -7.66
N TYR A 201 -4.96 -6.79 -8.64
CA TYR A 201 -5.79 -6.37 -9.77
C TYR A 201 -7.27 -6.80 -9.63
N GLN A 202 -7.73 -6.99 -8.39
CA GLN A 202 -9.14 -7.14 -8.04
C GLN A 202 -9.82 -5.77 -8.08
N GLY A 203 -10.46 -5.46 -9.20
CA GLY A 203 -11.10 -4.16 -9.41
C GLY A 203 -10.12 -3.04 -9.77
N THR A 204 -10.60 -1.80 -9.66
CA THR A 204 -9.90 -0.61 -10.20
C THR A 204 -8.97 0.10 -9.20
N GLY A 205 -8.83 -0.41 -7.98
CA GLY A 205 -8.11 0.27 -6.89
C GLY A 205 -6.68 0.68 -7.25
N LYS A 206 -5.92 -0.20 -7.89
CA LYS A 206 -4.55 0.05 -8.34
C LYS A 206 -4.44 0.77 -9.69
N GLY A 207 -5.59 1.13 -10.30
CA GLY A 207 -5.62 1.89 -11.55
C GLY A 207 -5.24 1.10 -12.79
N VAL A 208 -5.40 -0.22 -12.79
CA VAL A 208 -5.13 -1.09 -13.95
C VAL A 208 -5.86 -0.59 -15.20
N ASP A 209 -7.11 -0.16 -15.06
CA ASP A 209 -7.89 0.44 -16.13
C ASP A 209 -7.24 1.71 -16.70
N THR A 210 -6.68 2.56 -15.84
CA THR A 210 -5.98 3.79 -16.24
C THR A 210 -4.67 3.45 -16.95
N ALA A 211 -3.91 2.47 -16.45
CA ALA A 211 -2.68 2.00 -17.10
C ALA A 211 -2.95 1.42 -18.49
N ILE A 212 -4.00 0.60 -18.63
CA ILE A 212 -4.41 0.02 -19.93
C ILE A 212 -4.85 1.12 -20.92
N ARG A 213 -5.63 2.12 -20.46
CA ARG A 213 -5.99 3.27 -21.31
C ARG A 213 -4.77 4.10 -21.71
N ALA A 214 -3.82 4.32 -20.80
CA ALA A 214 -2.57 4.99 -21.14
C ALA A 214 -1.78 4.21 -22.19
N LEU A 215 -1.67 2.88 -22.03
CA LEU A 215 -1.00 2.00 -22.99
C LEU A 215 -1.62 2.09 -24.39
N SER A 216 -2.95 2.21 -24.52
CA SER A 216 -3.62 2.37 -25.83
C SER A 216 -3.31 3.69 -26.54
N ARG A 217 -2.69 4.65 -25.85
CA ARG A 217 -2.22 5.93 -26.41
C ARG A 217 -0.73 5.93 -26.77
N LEU A 218 -0.02 4.85 -26.38
CA LEU A 218 1.40 4.66 -26.66
C LEU A 218 1.56 3.76 -27.89
N ASP A 219 2.69 3.89 -28.57
CA ASP A 219 3.03 3.04 -29.70
C ASP A 219 3.35 1.59 -29.30
N GLU A 220 3.61 0.71 -30.27
CA GLU A 220 3.70 -0.74 -30.05
C GLU A 220 4.93 -1.18 -29.25
N ARG A 221 5.93 -0.34 -29.09
CA ARG A 221 7.14 -0.68 -28.31
C ARG A 221 6.89 -0.72 -26.79
N TYR A 222 5.77 -0.15 -26.28
CA TYR A 222 5.48 -0.13 -24.85
C TYR A 222 4.69 -1.39 -24.43
N HIS A 223 5.19 -2.08 -23.41
CA HIS A 223 4.59 -3.26 -22.83
C HIS A 223 4.23 -3.01 -21.36
N LEU A 224 3.04 -3.39 -20.93
CA LEU A 224 2.59 -3.26 -19.54
C LEU A 224 2.62 -4.63 -18.85
N ASN A 225 3.44 -4.73 -17.83
CA ASN A 225 3.60 -5.93 -17.02
C ASN A 225 2.91 -5.71 -15.66
N ILE A 226 1.85 -6.45 -15.37
CA ILE A 226 1.03 -6.33 -14.16
C ILE A 226 1.32 -7.51 -13.25
N LEU A 227 2.16 -7.28 -12.25
CA LEU A 227 2.53 -8.28 -11.25
C LEU A 227 1.65 -8.16 -10.00
N GLY A 228 1.01 -9.23 -9.59
CA GLY A 228 0.21 -9.25 -8.37
C GLY A 228 -0.80 -10.37 -8.34
N ASN A 229 -1.63 -10.37 -7.29
CA ASN A 229 -2.65 -11.39 -7.10
C ASN A 229 -4.03 -10.89 -7.54
N GLY A 230 -4.76 -11.77 -8.18
CA GLY A 230 -6.15 -11.65 -8.56
C GLY A 230 -6.70 -13.03 -8.90
N THR A 231 -8.02 -13.19 -8.93
CA THR A 231 -8.64 -14.42 -9.41
C THR A 231 -8.49 -14.54 -10.93
N GLU A 232 -8.63 -15.74 -11.46
CA GLU A 232 -8.69 -15.95 -12.93
C GLU A 232 -9.83 -15.12 -13.58
N GLU A 233 -10.94 -14.92 -12.88
CA GLU A 233 -12.03 -14.06 -13.34
C GLU A 233 -11.56 -12.58 -13.45
N ASN A 234 -10.80 -12.09 -12.48
CA ASN A 234 -10.24 -10.73 -12.56
C ASN A 234 -9.24 -10.61 -13.70
N ARG A 235 -8.39 -11.63 -13.89
CA ARG A 235 -7.43 -11.67 -14.99
C ARG A 235 -8.15 -11.65 -16.33
N HIS A 236 -9.16 -12.49 -16.51
CA HIS A 236 -9.97 -12.54 -17.72
C HIS A 236 -10.67 -11.20 -18.01
N TYR A 237 -11.24 -10.56 -16.99
CA TYR A 237 -11.82 -9.22 -17.10
C TYR A 237 -10.82 -8.20 -17.66
N TRP A 238 -9.59 -8.19 -17.20
CA TRP A 238 -8.56 -7.24 -17.69
C TRP A 238 -8.05 -7.59 -19.08
N ILE A 239 -8.01 -8.86 -19.45
CA ILE A 239 -7.70 -9.32 -20.80
C ILE A 239 -8.76 -8.80 -21.77
N GLU A 240 -10.05 -9.04 -21.51
CA GLU A 240 -11.14 -8.48 -22.34
C GLU A 240 -11.11 -6.95 -22.41
N TYR A 241 -10.78 -6.30 -21.29
CA TYR A 241 -10.66 -4.84 -21.23
C TYR A 241 -9.55 -4.33 -22.14
N ALA A 242 -8.46 -5.06 -22.25
CA ALA A 242 -7.33 -4.76 -23.12
C ALA A 242 -7.62 -5.06 -24.60
N GLU A 243 -8.31 -6.17 -24.87
CA GLU A 243 -8.75 -6.53 -26.23
C GLU A 243 -9.64 -5.44 -26.84
N LYS A 244 -10.63 -4.96 -26.08
CA LYS A 244 -11.52 -3.85 -26.51
C LYS A 244 -10.78 -2.54 -26.82
N ARG A 245 -9.49 -2.44 -26.44
CA ARG A 245 -8.60 -1.29 -26.69
C ARG A 245 -7.47 -1.57 -27.66
N GLY A 246 -7.42 -2.79 -28.22
CA GLY A 246 -6.41 -3.18 -29.20
C GLY A 246 -4.99 -3.31 -28.64
N VAL A 247 -4.86 -3.57 -27.31
CA VAL A 247 -3.54 -3.62 -26.66
C VAL A 247 -3.21 -4.97 -25.99
N ILE A 248 -4.02 -6.00 -26.28
CA ILE A 248 -3.86 -7.32 -25.64
C ILE A 248 -2.46 -7.91 -25.85
N GLY A 249 -1.87 -7.76 -27.04
CA GLY A 249 -0.52 -8.26 -27.36
C GLY A 249 0.60 -7.57 -26.56
N ARG A 250 0.31 -6.51 -25.83
CA ARG A 250 1.28 -5.68 -25.09
C ARG A 250 1.05 -5.69 -23.58
N ILE A 251 0.14 -6.55 -23.08
CA ILE A 251 -0.15 -6.69 -21.65
C ILE A 251 0.27 -8.08 -21.19
N HIS A 252 0.99 -8.11 -20.08
CA HIS A 252 1.50 -9.34 -19.50
C HIS A 252 1.08 -9.43 -18.03
N PHE A 253 0.63 -10.62 -17.63
CA PHE A 253 0.33 -10.98 -16.24
C PHE A 253 1.32 -12.06 -15.79
N PRO A 254 2.50 -11.69 -15.30
CA PRO A 254 3.45 -12.66 -14.74
C PRO A 254 2.81 -13.48 -13.62
N GLN A 255 3.32 -14.71 -13.42
CA GLN A 255 2.92 -15.49 -12.25
C GLN A 255 3.25 -14.74 -10.96
N PRO A 256 2.37 -14.80 -9.95
CA PRO A 256 2.65 -14.19 -8.67
C PRO A 256 3.98 -14.67 -8.09
N LEU A 257 4.78 -13.73 -7.62
CA LEU A 257 6.06 -14.03 -7.00
C LEU A 257 5.88 -14.22 -5.48
N SER A 258 6.58 -15.19 -4.92
CA SER A 258 6.38 -15.64 -3.54
C SER A 258 7.14 -14.83 -2.50
N SER A 259 8.18 -14.08 -2.90
CA SER A 259 9.00 -13.28 -1.99
C SER A 259 9.23 -11.85 -2.47
N SER A 260 9.43 -10.93 -1.54
CA SER A 260 9.84 -9.56 -1.87
C SER A 260 11.16 -9.51 -2.63
N LYS A 261 12.06 -10.47 -2.40
CA LYS A 261 13.32 -10.58 -3.13
C LYS A 261 13.07 -10.82 -4.62
N ASP A 262 12.17 -11.75 -4.95
CA ASP A 262 11.84 -12.05 -6.35
C ASP A 262 11.15 -10.85 -7.02
N VAL A 263 10.29 -10.13 -6.29
CA VAL A 263 9.67 -8.88 -6.78
C VAL A 263 10.73 -7.83 -7.09
N ILE A 264 11.71 -7.65 -6.22
CA ILE A 264 12.82 -6.70 -6.41
C ILE A 264 13.65 -7.09 -7.66
N GLU A 265 14.00 -8.37 -7.81
CA GLU A 265 14.74 -8.84 -8.99
C GLU A 265 13.93 -8.64 -10.29
N TRP A 266 12.63 -8.89 -10.23
CA TRP A 266 11.75 -8.62 -11.37
C TRP A 266 11.69 -7.12 -11.69
N LEU A 267 11.57 -6.23 -10.69
CA LEU A 267 11.57 -4.77 -10.88
C LEU A 267 12.89 -4.26 -11.49
N LYS A 268 14.02 -4.90 -11.21
CA LYS A 268 15.29 -4.55 -11.85
C LYS A 268 15.27 -4.74 -13.37
N SER A 269 14.47 -5.67 -13.88
CA SER A 269 14.32 -5.92 -15.32
C SER A 269 13.37 -4.96 -16.04
N MET A 270 12.64 -4.12 -15.32
CA MET A 270 11.69 -3.14 -15.84
C MET A 270 12.35 -1.79 -16.12
N ASP A 271 11.71 -0.96 -16.94
CA ASP A 271 12.24 0.34 -17.35
C ASP A 271 11.56 1.51 -16.63
N ILE A 272 10.25 1.43 -16.39
CA ILE A 272 9.46 2.44 -15.65
C ILE A 272 8.44 1.73 -14.76
N PHE A 273 8.29 2.21 -13.54
CA PHE A 273 7.19 1.82 -12.65
C PHE A 273 6.02 2.80 -12.80
N VAL A 274 4.82 2.29 -13.03
CA VAL A 274 3.60 3.08 -13.12
C VAL A 274 2.60 2.64 -12.06
N LEU A 275 2.07 3.60 -11.28
CA LEU A 275 1.07 3.30 -10.26
C LEU A 275 -0.06 4.34 -10.29
N PRO A 276 -1.02 4.21 -11.23
CA PRO A 276 -2.16 5.11 -11.34
C PRO A 276 -3.27 4.76 -10.34
N THR A 277 -2.87 4.55 -9.09
CA THR A 277 -3.72 4.10 -7.99
C THR A 277 -4.78 5.14 -7.59
N ARG A 278 -5.88 4.68 -6.99
CA ARG A 278 -6.97 5.54 -6.48
C ARG A 278 -6.89 5.83 -4.99
N SER A 279 -6.18 5.00 -4.26
CA SER A 279 -5.99 5.19 -2.80
C SER A 279 -4.80 4.39 -2.32
N GLU A 280 -3.94 5.02 -1.53
CA GLU A 280 -2.80 4.38 -0.87
C GLU A 280 -2.63 4.91 0.56
N GLY A 281 -2.08 4.06 1.42
CA GLY A 281 -1.39 4.52 2.61
C GLY A 281 0.04 4.90 2.24
N LEU A 282 0.98 4.04 2.58
CA LEU A 282 2.31 4.01 1.96
C LEU A 282 2.39 2.75 1.08
N SER A 283 2.66 2.93 -0.21
CA SER A 283 2.69 1.80 -1.14
C SER A 283 4.01 1.02 -1.03
N ARG A 284 3.96 -0.18 -0.47
CA ARG A 284 5.13 -1.07 -0.40
C ARG A 284 5.74 -1.32 -1.79
N ALA A 285 4.89 -1.62 -2.78
CA ALA A 285 5.33 -1.83 -4.15
C ALA A 285 6.06 -0.62 -4.74
N MET A 286 5.65 0.60 -4.35
CA MET A 286 6.34 1.83 -4.72
C MET A 286 7.73 1.90 -4.09
N LEU A 287 7.84 1.62 -2.80
CA LEU A 287 9.13 1.64 -2.10
C LEU A 287 10.06 0.54 -2.62
N GLU A 288 9.54 -0.65 -2.95
CA GLU A 288 10.29 -1.72 -3.61
C GLU A 288 10.81 -1.26 -4.98
N ALA A 289 9.99 -0.60 -5.80
CA ALA A 289 10.42 -0.05 -7.08
C ALA A 289 11.51 1.03 -6.90
N MET A 290 11.32 1.96 -5.97
CA MET A 290 12.29 3.01 -5.68
C MET A 290 13.61 2.44 -5.14
N SER A 291 13.57 1.36 -4.35
CA SER A 291 14.78 0.70 -3.83
C SER A 291 15.65 0.07 -4.92
N THR A 292 15.07 -0.20 -6.10
CA THR A 292 15.82 -0.61 -7.30
C THR A 292 16.22 0.57 -8.20
N ALA A 293 16.08 1.79 -7.70
CA ALA A 293 16.26 3.03 -8.45
C ALA A 293 15.42 3.11 -9.73
N LEU A 294 14.26 2.42 -9.79
CA LEU A 294 13.40 2.42 -10.96
C LEU A 294 12.71 3.78 -11.10
N PRO A 295 12.74 4.43 -12.30
CA PRO A 295 11.94 5.62 -12.56
C PRO A 295 10.46 5.35 -12.35
N CYS A 296 9.74 6.28 -11.68
CA CYS A 296 8.35 6.08 -11.28
C CYS A 296 7.46 7.21 -11.77
N ILE A 297 6.25 6.86 -12.26
CA ILE A 297 5.19 7.80 -12.62
C ILE A 297 3.92 7.36 -11.90
N VAL A 298 3.34 8.23 -11.07
CA VAL A 298 2.26 7.84 -10.16
C VAL A 298 1.14 8.89 -10.10
N THR A 299 -0.01 8.50 -9.57
CA THR A 299 -1.12 9.43 -9.35
C THR A 299 -0.79 10.44 -8.24
N ASP A 300 -1.17 11.70 -8.42
CA ASP A 300 -1.07 12.78 -7.42
C ASP A 300 -2.15 12.63 -6.34
N ILE A 301 -1.98 11.64 -5.46
CA ILE A 301 -2.90 11.36 -4.34
C ILE A 301 -2.15 10.88 -3.11
N CYS A 302 -2.76 11.09 -1.96
CA CYS A 302 -2.32 10.53 -0.67
C CYS A 302 -0.81 10.79 -0.44
N THR A 303 -0.05 9.73 -0.17
CA THR A 303 1.39 9.80 0.11
C THR A 303 2.27 9.90 -1.14
N MET A 304 1.73 9.75 -2.34
CA MET A 304 2.53 9.71 -3.57
C MET A 304 3.36 10.98 -3.80
N PRO A 305 2.83 12.21 -3.52
CA PRO A 305 3.63 13.45 -3.61
C PRO A 305 4.82 13.55 -2.64
N GLU A 306 4.82 12.74 -1.57
CA GLU A 306 5.99 12.65 -0.68
C GLU A 306 7.13 11.84 -1.30
N LEU A 307 6.78 10.88 -2.16
CA LEU A 307 7.70 9.89 -2.71
C LEU A 307 8.31 10.33 -4.04
N VAL A 308 7.51 10.97 -4.90
CA VAL A 308 7.87 11.24 -6.30
C VAL A 308 7.82 12.73 -6.58
N SER A 309 8.78 13.20 -7.37
CA SER A 309 8.83 14.59 -7.82
C SER A 309 7.57 14.98 -8.61
N LYS A 310 7.08 16.21 -8.42
CA LYS A 310 5.84 16.72 -9.01
C LYS A 310 5.76 16.55 -10.53
N GLU A 311 6.90 16.60 -11.21
CA GLU A 311 7.01 16.40 -12.67
C GLU A 311 6.51 15.01 -13.10
N TRP A 312 6.54 13.99 -12.22
CA TRP A 312 6.14 12.62 -12.50
C TRP A 312 4.80 12.23 -11.86
N LEU A 313 4.06 13.20 -11.34
CA LEU A 313 2.72 13.00 -10.83
C LEU A 313 1.68 13.32 -11.91
N HIS A 314 0.59 12.55 -11.94
CA HIS A 314 -0.55 12.82 -12.83
C HIS A 314 -1.87 12.80 -12.04
N PRO A 315 -2.91 13.54 -12.48
CA PRO A 315 -4.22 13.53 -11.82
C PRO A 315 -4.86 12.14 -11.83
N LEU A 316 -5.72 11.91 -10.86
CA LEU A 316 -6.47 10.66 -10.72
C LEU A 316 -7.26 10.34 -12.00
N GLY A 317 -7.01 9.16 -12.57
CA GLY A 317 -7.71 8.64 -13.73
C GLY A 317 -7.32 9.29 -15.08
N ASP A 318 -6.36 10.20 -15.07
CA ASP A 318 -5.87 10.88 -16.30
C ASP A 318 -4.88 9.99 -17.05
N ASP A 319 -5.41 9.14 -17.92
CA ASP A 319 -4.63 8.25 -18.77
C ASP A 319 -3.89 8.99 -19.90
N LYS A 320 -4.37 10.18 -20.31
CA LYS A 320 -3.71 11.00 -21.34
C LYS A 320 -2.41 11.56 -20.79
N LEU A 321 -2.46 12.20 -19.62
CA LEU A 321 -1.26 12.78 -19.02
C LEU A 321 -0.29 11.68 -18.55
N LEU A 322 -0.79 10.52 -18.10
CA LEU A 322 0.07 9.37 -17.79
C LEU A 322 0.85 8.93 -19.04
N ALA A 323 0.19 8.75 -20.19
CA ALA A 323 0.85 8.38 -21.44
C ALA A 323 1.84 9.45 -21.91
N GLU A 324 1.51 10.74 -21.77
CA GLU A 324 2.41 11.85 -22.10
C GLU A 324 3.68 11.81 -21.23
N LYS A 325 3.53 11.65 -19.91
CA LYS A 325 4.67 11.55 -18.99
C LYS A 325 5.57 10.35 -19.28
N ILE A 326 4.97 9.20 -19.65
CA ILE A 326 5.74 8.01 -20.06
C ILE A 326 6.57 8.34 -21.31
N ARG A 327 5.95 8.93 -22.34
CA ARG A 327 6.69 9.35 -23.56
C ARG A 327 7.81 10.33 -23.25
N THR A 328 7.52 11.36 -22.45
CA THR A 328 8.51 12.38 -22.06
C THR A 328 9.68 11.74 -21.33
N MET A 329 9.42 10.85 -20.37
CA MET A 329 10.48 10.17 -19.61
C MET A 329 11.36 9.29 -20.53
N VAL A 330 10.77 8.59 -21.48
CA VAL A 330 11.48 7.69 -22.41
C VAL A 330 12.23 8.45 -23.52
N SER A 331 11.74 9.65 -23.91
CA SER A 331 12.38 10.45 -24.97
C SER A 331 13.77 10.98 -24.60
N ASP A 332 14.10 11.00 -23.31
CA ASP A 332 15.38 11.49 -22.81
C ASP A 332 15.90 10.64 -21.65
N LYS A 333 16.92 9.84 -21.90
CA LYS A 333 17.58 9.02 -20.87
C LYS A 333 18.09 9.84 -19.68
N SER A 334 18.36 11.13 -19.87
CA SER A 334 18.77 12.02 -18.76
C SER A 334 17.63 12.23 -17.77
N LEU A 335 16.37 12.30 -18.23
CA LEU A 335 15.19 12.37 -17.35
C LEU A 335 14.98 11.08 -16.58
N MET A 336 15.14 9.92 -17.23
CA MET A 336 15.09 8.61 -16.56
C MET A 336 16.15 8.52 -15.44
N LYS A 337 17.41 8.90 -15.76
CA LYS A 337 18.50 8.89 -14.76
C LYS A 337 18.24 9.86 -13.61
N LYS A 338 17.69 11.04 -13.89
CA LYS A 338 17.30 12.02 -12.88
C LYS A 338 16.23 11.45 -11.96
N ALA A 339 15.17 10.87 -12.53
CA ALA A 339 14.10 10.23 -11.76
C ALA A 339 14.62 9.05 -10.92
N ALA A 340 15.48 8.20 -11.49
CA ALA A 340 16.13 7.09 -10.80
C ALA A 340 16.92 7.55 -9.55
N LYS A 341 17.75 8.57 -9.68
CA LYS A 341 18.52 9.16 -8.57
C LYS A 341 17.61 9.74 -7.50
N GLN A 342 16.58 10.49 -7.90
CA GLN A 342 15.63 11.10 -6.97
C GLN A 342 14.88 10.03 -6.17
N ASN A 343 14.37 8.98 -6.83
CA ASN A 343 13.64 7.89 -6.20
C ASN A 343 14.53 7.10 -5.24
N PHE A 344 15.74 6.75 -5.67
CA PHE A 344 16.70 6.01 -4.85
C PHE A 344 17.11 6.78 -3.60
N ASN A 345 17.35 8.08 -3.71
CA ASN A 345 17.67 8.91 -2.55
C ASN A 345 16.46 9.08 -1.61
N ARG A 346 15.25 9.25 -2.19
CA ARG A 346 14.03 9.46 -1.41
C ARG A 346 13.62 8.23 -0.61
N VAL A 347 13.80 7.02 -1.16
CA VAL A 347 13.42 5.79 -0.45
C VAL A 347 14.25 5.53 0.81
N ALA A 348 15.41 6.15 0.92
CA ALA A 348 16.24 6.07 2.13
C ALA A 348 15.60 6.72 3.38
N ASP A 349 14.59 7.56 3.18
CA ASP A 349 13.84 8.21 4.26
C ASP A 349 12.71 7.30 4.84
N TYR A 350 12.52 6.09 4.28
CA TYR A 350 11.44 5.16 4.58
C TYR A 350 11.96 3.77 4.92
#